data_26d13cb0c4c9ec3f7a49f6971fbce1be
#
_entry.id   26d13cb0c4c9ec3f7a49f6971fbce1be
#
_cell.length_a   1.000
_cell.length_b   1.000
_cell.length_c   1.000
_cell.angle_alpha   90.00
_cell.angle_beta   90.00
_cell.angle_gamma   90.00
#
_symmetry.space_group_name_H-M   'P 1'
#
loop_
_entity.id
_entity.type
_entity.pdbx_description
1 polymer ?
#
loop_
_entity_poly.entity_id
_entity_poly.type
_entity_poly.pdbx_seq_one_letter_code
_entity_poly.pdbx_strand_id
1 'polypeptide(L)'
;MRSIRSITAVDSHTEGMPTRVVTGGVPPIPGATMAERRDHAVRHLDGLRRFLMDEPRGHPAMSGALLQPPTHPDADWGVVYIEVSGFLPMCGHGTIGVATVLVETGMVTVTEPETVVRLDTPAGLVEARVAVRDGAAENVTLRNVPSFALRRDAAVAVPGLGDVRYDLAYGGNFYAITGLEPLGLPFDRARKDDIIRAGLAIMAAINEADPPVHPADPLITGCKHVQFLAPGSTARHSRNAMAIHPGWFDRSPCGTGTSARMAQLHARGELPLHTEFVNESFIGTRFTGRLVGTADVGGLPAVVPEFTGRAWITGTATYLLDPTDPFPEGFVL
;
A
#
# COMPACT_ATOMS: atom_id res chain seq x y z
N MET A 1 -31.61 -4.31 20.17
CA MET A 1 -30.76 -3.83 19.03
C MET A 1 -31.27 -4.50 17.76
N ARG A 2 -31.59 -3.73 16.73
CA ARG A 2 -31.98 -4.23 15.42
C ARG A 2 -30.76 -4.11 14.51
N SER A 3 -29.91 -5.10 14.41
CA SER A 3 -28.81 -5.09 13.44
C SER A 3 -29.01 -6.22 12.43
N ILE A 4 -28.85 -5.92 11.16
CA ILE A 4 -28.88 -6.91 10.06
C ILE A 4 -27.46 -7.34 9.67
N ARG A 5 -26.44 -6.67 10.19
CA ARG A 5 -25.03 -7.00 9.96
C ARG A 5 -24.22 -6.66 11.20
N SER A 6 -23.35 -7.58 11.61
CA SER A 6 -22.40 -7.39 12.70
C SER A 6 -21.01 -7.85 12.21
N ILE A 7 -20.04 -6.94 12.18
CA ILE A 7 -18.69 -7.19 11.69
C ILE A 7 -17.71 -6.86 12.78
N THR A 8 -16.86 -7.81 13.16
CA THR A 8 -15.78 -7.60 14.13
C THR A 8 -14.49 -7.27 13.41
N ALA A 9 -13.74 -6.33 13.95
CA ALA A 9 -12.45 -5.90 13.42
C ALA A 9 -11.48 -5.53 14.54
N VAL A 10 -10.19 -5.62 14.21
CA VAL A 10 -9.10 -5.04 14.96
C VAL A 10 -8.52 -3.91 14.11
N ASP A 11 -8.56 -2.69 14.63
CA ASP A 11 -8.01 -1.52 13.96
C ASP A 11 -6.56 -1.32 14.40
N SER A 12 -5.71 -1.01 13.43
CA SER A 12 -4.28 -0.74 13.61
C SER A 12 -3.85 0.42 12.73
N HIS A 13 -2.63 0.90 12.90
CA HIS A 13 -1.97 1.71 11.89
C HIS A 13 -0.56 1.21 11.64
N THR A 14 -0.12 1.23 10.40
CA THR A 14 1.26 0.97 9.99
C THR A 14 1.94 2.29 9.67
N GLU A 15 2.83 2.73 10.54
CA GLU A 15 3.55 4.01 10.40
C GLU A 15 2.61 5.19 10.06
N GLY A 16 1.43 5.20 10.70
CA GLY A 16 0.41 6.24 10.53
C GLY A 16 -0.69 5.93 9.50
N MET A 17 -0.51 4.95 8.63
CA MET A 17 -1.55 4.54 7.68
C MET A 17 -2.49 3.52 8.33
N PRO A 18 -3.81 3.78 8.43
CA PRO A 18 -4.74 2.89 9.11
C PRO A 18 -4.89 1.55 8.37
N THR A 19 -5.14 0.50 9.15
CA THR A 19 -5.52 -0.82 8.64
C THR A 19 -6.59 -1.41 9.54
N ARG A 20 -7.82 -1.54 9.04
CA ARG A 20 -8.91 -2.26 9.70
C ARG A 20 -8.87 -3.71 9.29
N VAL A 21 -8.45 -4.58 10.19
CA VAL A 21 -8.41 -6.03 9.96
C VAL A 21 -9.74 -6.63 10.38
N VAL A 22 -10.56 -7.03 9.43
CA VAL A 22 -11.86 -7.66 9.67
C VAL A 22 -11.63 -9.12 10.01
N THR A 23 -11.93 -9.48 11.25
CA THR A 23 -11.68 -10.81 11.83
C THR A 23 -12.94 -11.68 11.89
N GLY A 24 -14.13 -11.12 11.66
CA GLY A 24 -15.37 -11.89 11.68
C GLY A 24 -16.56 -11.12 11.12
N GLY A 25 -17.67 -11.86 10.89
CA GLY A 25 -18.91 -11.31 10.34
C GLY A 25 -18.97 -11.22 8.81
N VAL A 26 -17.89 -11.63 8.11
CA VAL A 26 -17.86 -11.76 6.65
C VAL A 26 -17.75 -13.27 6.32
N PRO A 27 -18.73 -13.85 5.63
CA PRO A 27 -18.65 -15.26 5.24
C PRO A 27 -17.52 -15.49 4.22
N PRO A 28 -17.10 -16.75 4.02
CA PRO A 28 -16.14 -17.07 2.97
C PRO A 28 -16.61 -16.54 1.61
N ILE A 29 -15.76 -15.75 0.98
CA ILE A 29 -16.03 -15.15 -0.33
C ILE A 29 -15.90 -16.26 -1.40
N PRO A 30 -16.87 -16.40 -2.32
CA PRO A 30 -16.79 -17.39 -3.39
C PRO A 30 -15.60 -17.19 -4.30
N GLY A 31 -14.90 -18.28 -4.66
CA GLY A 31 -13.76 -18.34 -5.55
C GLY A 31 -12.79 -19.44 -5.16
N ALA A 32 -12.21 -20.13 -6.15
CA ALA A 32 -11.21 -21.18 -5.96
C ALA A 32 -9.83 -20.63 -5.63
N THR A 33 -9.56 -19.38 -6.00
CA THR A 33 -8.33 -18.64 -5.72
C THR A 33 -8.65 -17.30 -5.06
N MET A 34 -7.68 -16.69 -4.38
CA MET A 34 -7.87 -15.36 -3.81
C MET A 34 -8.09 -14.28 -4.87
N ALA A 35 -7.54 -14.45 -6.09
CA ALA A 35 -7.83 -13.58 -7.22
C ALA A 35 -9.30 -13.64 -7.61
N GLU A 36 -9.87 -14.84 -7.74
CA GLU A 36 -11.31 -15.03 -8.03
C GLU A 36 -12.20 -14.48 -6.91
N ARG A 37 -11.80 -14.64 -5.64
CA ARG A 37 -12.51 -14.06 -4.48
C ARG A 37 -12.51 -12.54 -4.53
N ARG A 38 -11.36 -11.93 -4.90
CA ARG A 38 -11.30 -10.48 -5.11
C ARG A 38 -12.23 -10.04 -6.24
N ASP A 39 -12.24 -10.75 -7.37
CA ASP A 39 -13.12 -10.44 -8.50
C ASP A 39 -14.59 -10.58 -8.13
N HIS A 40 -14.93 -11.57 -7.31
CA HIS A 40 -16.27 -11.70 -6.74
C HIS A 40 -16.60 -10.50 -5.82
N ALA A 41 -15.65 -10.12 -4.95
CA ALA A 41 -15.83 -9.00 -4.04
C ALA A 41 -16.03 -7.67 -4.77
N VAL A 42 -15.25 -7.41 -5.83
CA VAL A 42 -15.42 -6.23 -6.70
C VAL A 42 -16.84 -6.15 -7.26
N ARG A 43 -17.40 -7.29 -7.69
CA ARG A 43 -18.73 -7.31 -8.32
C ARG A 43 -19.89 -7.30 -7.33
N HIS A 44 -19.72 -7.81 -6.12
CA HIS A 44 -20.84 -8.12 -5.22
C HIS A 44 -20.72 -7.58 -3.80
N LEU A 45 -19.53 -7.11 -3.38
CA LEU A 45 -19.27 -6.70 -2.01
C LEU A 45 -18.81 -5.24 -1.87
N ASP A 46 -18.98 -4.41 -2.93
CA ASP A 46 -18.56 -3.01 -2.85
C ASP A 46 -19.32 -2.23 -1.78
N GLY A 47 -20.60 -2.54 -1.57
CA GLY A 47 -21.37 -1.96 -0.46
C GLY A 47 -20.80 -2.33 0.93
N LEU A 48 -20.23 -3.55 1.10
CA LEU A 48 -19.54 -3.94 2.32
C LEU A 48 -18.22 -3.16 2.49
N ARG A 49 -17.47 -2.98 1.41
CA ARG A 49 -16.23 -2.19 1.43
C ARG A 49 -16.54 -0.75 1.85
N ARG A 50 -17.51 -0.11 1.21
CA ARG A 50 -17.94 1.26 1.55
C ARG A 50 -18.45 1.36 2.98
N PHE A 51 -19.26 0.39 3.44
CA PHE A 51 -19.72 0.33 4.83
C PHE A 51 -18.57 0.39 5.84
N LEU A 52 -17.41 -0.23 5.53
CA LEU A 52 -16.26 -0.32 6.43
C LEU A 52 -15.23 0.80 6.22
N MET A 53 -15.14 1.36 5.01
CA MET A 53 -14.07 2.30 4.64
C MET A 53 -14.53 3.76 4.59
N ASP A 54 -15.81 4.02 4.25
CA ASP A 54 -16.33 5.36 4.11
C ASP A 54 -16.95 5.86 5.42
N GLU A 55 -17.20 7.16 5.51
CA GLU A 55 -17.91 7.76 6.65
C GLU A 55 -19.34 7.20 6.76
N PRO A 56 -19.91 7.04 7.94
CA PRO A 56 -19.41 7.48 9.25
C PRO A 56 -18.53 6.44 9.97
N ARG A 57 -18.23 5.29 9.38
CA ARG A 57 -17.49 4.18 10.02
C ARG A 57 -16.01 4.15 9.66
N GLY A 58 -15.63 4.84 8.59
CA GLY A 58 -14.27 5.06 8.14
C GLY A 58 -13.99 6.54 7.89
N HIS A 59 -13.05 6.84 7.01
CA HIS A 59 -12.66 8.19 6.62
C HIS A 59 -11.94 8.18 5.26
N PRO A 60 -11.72 9.32 4.56
CA PRO A 60 -11.20 9.38 3.18
C PRO A 60 -9.82 8.75 2.92
N ALA A 61 -9.14 8.26 3.94
CA ALA A 61 -7.87 7.54 3.80
C ALA A 61 -7.90 6.20 4.53
N MET A 62 -9.09 5.63 4.73
CA MET A 62 -9.22 4.33 5.39
C MET A 62 -8.79 3.21 4.47
N SER A 63 -8.05 2.26 5.02
CA SER A 63 -7.77 0.98 4.40
C SER A 63 -8.00 -0.18 5.36
N GLY A 64 -8.11 -1.37 4.84
CA GLY A 64 -8.37 -2.55 5.64
C GLY A 64 -8.12 -3.86 4.90
N ALA A 65 -8.45 -4.95 5.57
CA ALA A 65 -8.30 -6.30 5.08
C ALA A 65 -9.44 -7.18 5.59
N LEU A 66 -10.00 -7.99 4.71
CA LEU A 66 -10.95 -9.05 5.04
C LEU A 66 -10.17 -10.35 5.20
N LEU A 67 -10.11 -10.89 6.42
CA LEU A 67 -9.54 -12.22 6.65
C LEU A 67 -10.47 -13.29 6.09
N GLN A 68 -9.89 -14.26 5.40
CA GLN A 68 -10.59 -15.37 4.75
C GLN A 68 -9.85 -16.68 5.01
N PRO A 69 -10.51 -17.83 4.92
CA PRO A 69 -9.81 -19.10 4.79
C PRO A 69 -8.87 -19.04 3.57
N PRO A 70 -7.62 -19.54 3.67
CA PRO A 70 -6.70 -19.53 2.54
C PRO A 70 -7.14 -20.49 1.43
N THR A 71 -6.71 -20.24 0.20
CA THR A 71 -6.85 -21.16 -0.93
C THR A 71 -5.52 -21.88 -1.24
N HIS A 72 -4.41 -21.30 -0.79
CA HIS A 72 -3.08 -21.88 -0.89
C HIS A 72 -2.78 -22.77 0.33
N PRO A 73 -2.29 -24.01 0.16
CA PRO A 73 -2.10 -24.95 1.27
C PRO A 73 -1.02 -24.53 2.29
N ASP A 74 -0.06 -23.73 1.88
CA ASP A 74 1.03 -23.27 2.74
C ASP A 74 0.74 -21.94 3.44
N ALA A 75 -0.46 -21.37 3.24
CA ALA A 75 -0.81 -20.09 3.83
C ALA A 75 -1.54 -20.26 5.17
N ASP A 76 -1.25 -19.37 6.11
CA ASP A 76 -1.94 -19.30 7.39
C ASP A 76 -3.34 -18.67 7.25
N TRP A 77 -3.45 -17.62 6.45
CA TRP A 77 -4.69 -16.88 6.21
C TRP A 77 -4.81 -16.40 4.76
N GLY A 78 -6.04 -16.36 4.24
CA GLY A 78 -6.40 -15.61 3.05
C GLY A 78 -6.71 -14.15 3.39
N VAL A 79 -6.35 -13.22 2.50
CA VAL A 79 -6.55 -11.79 2.72
C VAL A 79 -7.05 -11.11 1.45
N VAL A 80 -8.17 -10.41 1.56
CA VAL A 80 -8.65 -9.49 0.52
C VAL A 80 -8.51 -8.06 1.05
N TYR A 81 -7.61 -7.27 0.45
CA TYR A 81 -7.40 -5.88 0.86
C TYR A 81 -8.49 -4.97 0.31
N ILE A 82 -8.93 -4.05 1.15
CA ILE A 82 -9.96 -3.05 0.85
C ILE A 82 -9.46 -1.65 1.18
N GLU A 83 -9.81 -0.70 0.34
CA GLU A 83 -9.53 0.73 0.53
C GLU A 83 -10.73 1.58 0.10
N VAL A 84 -10.68 2.87 0.38
CA VAL A 84 -11.63 3.83 -0.19
C VAL A 84 -11.66 3.82 -1.72
N SER A 85 -10.55 3.42 -2.36
CA SER A 85 -10.39 3.32 -3.81
C SER A 85 -10.88 1.99 -4.42
N GLY A 86 -11.18 0.97 -3.59
CA GLY A 86 -11.62 -0.34 -4.08
C GLY A 86 -10.97 -1.54 -3.39
N PHE A 87 -10.93 -2.66 -4.12
CA PHE A 87 -10.31 -3.92 -3.69
C PHE A 87 -8.93 -4.07 -4.35
N LEU A 88 -7.89 -4.20 -3.53
CA LEU A 88 -6.52 -4.28 -4.01
C LEU A 88 -6.04 -5.73 -4.14
N PRO A 89 -5.16 -6.02 -5.10
CA PRO A 89 -4.51 -7.33 -5.19
C PRO A 89 -3.48 -7.56 -4.09
N MET A 90 -2.81 -6.49 -3.65
CA MET A 90 -1.79 -6.50 -2.59
C MET A 90 -1.69 -5.10 -1.95
N CYS A 91 -1.33 -5.05 -0.67
CA CYS A 91 -1.12 -3.81 0.07
C CYS A 91 -0.01 -3.99 1.09
N GLY A 92 1.12 -3.26 0.93
CA GLY A 92 2.30 -3.44 1.78
C GLY A 92 2.06 -3.04 3.24
N HIS A 93 1.55 -1.83 3.50
CA HIS A 93 1.25 -1.39 4.86
C HIS A 93 0.12 -2.22 5.48
N GLY A 94 -0.88 -2.61 4.67
CA GLY A 94 -1.97 -3.49 5.10
C GLY A 94 -1.46 -4.87 5.52
N THR A 95 -0.49 -5.44 4.79
CA THR A 95 0.15 -6.71 5.16
C THR A 95 0.88 -6.62 6.49
N ILE A 96 1.62 -5.51 6.74
CA ILE A 96 2.27 -5.26 8.03
C ILE A 96 1.22 -5.21 9.16
N GLY A 97 0.13 -4.47 8.95
CA GLY A 97 -0.97 -4.38 9.91
C GLY A 97 -1.65 -5.73 10.18
N VAL A 98 -1.95 -6.50 9.13
CA VAL A 98 -2.54 -7.85 9.24
C VAL A 98 -1.61 -8.78 10.02
N ALA A 99 -0.32 -8.86 9.65
CA ALA A 99 0.63 -9.74 10.32
C ALA A 99 0.79 -9.40 11.81
N THR A 100 0.85 -8.10 12.14
CA THR A 100 0.88 -7.63 13.53
C THR A 100 -0.38 -8.05 14.29
N VAL A 101 -1.57 -7.85 13.70
CA VAL A 101 -2.84 -8.25 14.34
C VAL A 101 -2.90 -9.76 14.56
N LEU A 102 -2.53 -10.57 13.56
CA LEU A 102 -2.55 -12.03 13.67
C LEU A 102 -1.64 -12.54 14.79
N VAL A 103 -0.45 -11.96 14.94
CA VAL A 103 0.50 -12.30 16.01
C VAL A 103 -0.02 -11.86 17.38
N GLU A 104 -0.38 -10.59 17.54
CA GLU A 104 -0.74 -10.03 18.85
C GLU A 104 -2.11 -10.48 19.35
N THR A 105 -2.99 -10.96 18.47
CA THR A 105 -4.29 -11.53 18.89
C THR A 105 -4.28 -13.06 18.99
N GLY A 106 -3.14 -13.70 18.75
CA GLY A 106 -3.01 -15.16 18.84
C GLY A 106 -3.76 -15.93 17.74
N MET A 107 -3.99 -15.30 16.60
CA MET A 107 -4.64 -15.94 15.43
C MET A 107 -3.67 -16.78 14.58
N VAL A 108 -2.39 -16.76 14.91
CA VAL A 108 -1.33 -17.63 14.38
C VAL A 108 -0.47 -18.15 15.53
N THR A 109 0.23 -19.27 15.32
CA THR A 109 1.21 -19.75 16.29
C THR A 109 2.41 -18.83 16.30
N VAL A 110 2.74 -18.28 17.46
CA VAL A 110 3.84 -17.32 17.63
C VAL A 110 5.11 -18.06 18.03
N THR A 111 6.21 -17.76 17.40
CA THR A 111 7.57 -18.19 17.74
C THR A 111 8.48 -16.97 17.88
N GLU A 112 9.38 -17.00 18.87
CA GLU A 112 10.39 -15.96 19.07
C GLU A 112 11.77 -16.49 18.66
N PRO A 113 12.67 -15.63 18.17
CA PRO A 113 12.53 -14.18 17.98
C PRO A 113 11.83 -13.78 16.67
N GLU A 114 11.44 -14.71 15.81
CA GLU A 114 10.79 -14.45 14.54
C GLU A 114 9.62 -15.41 14.30
N THR A 115 8.49 -14.84 13.90
CA THR A 115 7.31 -15.55 13.41
C THR A 115 7.14 -15.27 11.93
N VAL A 116 7.04 -16.32 11.11
CA VAL A 116 6.72 -16.18 9.69
C VAL A 116 5.24 -16.37 9.49
N VAL A 117 4.56 -15.34 9.01
CA VAL A 117 3.13 -15.35 8.66
C VAL A 117 3.00 -15.41 7.13
N ARG A 118 2.32 -16.41 6.62
CA ARG A 118 2.07 -16.62 5.19
C ARG A 118 0.65 -16.25 4.86
N LEU A 119 0.50 -15.22 4.03
CA LEU A 119 -0.78 -14.69 3.59
C LEU A 119 -1.04 -15.04 2.14
N ASP A 120 -2.15 -15.72 1.89
CA ASP A 120 -2.68 -15.95 0.54
C ASP A 120 -3.43 -14.70 0.09
N THR A 121 -2.89 -14.00 -0.91
CA THR A 121 -3.44 -12.75 -1.41
C THR A 121 -3.85 -12.87 -2.88
N PRO A 122 -4.67 -11.98 -3.41
CA PRO A 122 -4.99 -11.98 -4.85
C PRO A 122 -3.76 -11.87 -5.76
N ALA A 123 -2.65 -11.32 -5.27
CA ALA A 123 -1.37 -11.25 -6.00
C ALA A 123 -0.47 -12.49 -5.79
N GLY A 124 -0.93 -13.49 -5.02
CA GLY A 124 -0.20 -14.70 -4.67
C GLY A 124 0.20 -14.76 -3.21
N LEU A 125 1.06 -15.73 -2.89
CA LEU A 125 1.53 -15.98 -1.52
C LEU A 125 2.54 -14.89 -1.10
N VAL A 126 2.26 -14.25 0.03
CA VAL A 126 3.10 -13.22 0.65
C VAL A 126 3.62 -13.73 1.98
N GLU A 127 4.93 -13.68 2.15
CA GLU A 127 5.59 -14.03 3.40
C GLU A 127 5.94 -12.76 4.18
N ALA A 128 5.40 -12.65 5.39
CA ALA A 128 5.67 -11.58 6.34
C ALA A 128 6.51 -12.14 7.50
N ARG A 129 7.74 -11.68 7.66
CA ARG A 129 8.60 -12.02 8.80
C ARG A 129 8.39 -11.00 9.91
N VAL A 130 7.82 -11.44 11.00
CA VAL A 130 7.50 -10.64 12.17
C VAL A 130 8.57 -10.87 13.23
N ALA A 131 9.32 -9.83 13.56
CA ALA A 131 10.19 -9.87 14.75
C ALA A 131 9.30 -9.80 15.99
N VAL A 132 9.45 -10.80 16.87
CA VAL A 132 8.62 -10.93 18.07
C VAL A 132 9.50 -10.92 19.31
N ARG A 133 9.09 -10.15 20.31
CA ARG A 133 9.69 -10.14 21.62
C ARG A 133 8.62 -9.98 22.70
N ASP A 134 8.67 -10.82 23.73
CA ASP A 134 7.69 -10.85 24.83
C ASP A 134 6.25 -10.97 24.32
N GLY A 135 6.03 -11.73 23.24
CA GLY A 135 4.74 -11.94 22.60
C GLY A 135 4.24 -10.77 21.74
N ALA A 136 4.98 -9.66 21.66
CA ALA A 136 4.61 -8.47 20.88
C ALA A 136 5.36 -8.39 19.54
N ALA A 137 4.67 -7.96 18.48
CA ALA A 137 5.27 -7.69 17.18
C ALA A 137 6.06 -6.37 17.22
N GLU A 138 7.39 -6.46 17.07
CA GLU A 138 8.25 -5.26 17.05
C GLU A 138 8.31 -4.60 15.68
N ASN A 139 8.40 -5.39 14.64
CA ASN A 139 8.38 -4.95 13.26
C ASN A 139 8.05 -6.11 12.32
N VAL A 140 7.70 -5.78 11.08
CA VAL A 140 7.39 -6.75 10.03
C VAL A 140 8.22 -6.43 8.80
N THR A 141 8.95 -7.43 8.31
CA THR A 141 9.73 -7.37 7.07
C THR A 141 8.99 -8.10 5.96
N LEU A 142 8.79 -7.42 4.84
CA LEU A 142 8.18 -7.97 3.65
C LEU A 142 9.18 -8.01 2.51
N ARG A 143 9.21 -9.13 1.79
CA ARG A 143 9.83 -9.20 0.47
C ARG A 143 8.79 -8.82 -0.56
N ASN A 144 9.10 -7.79 -1.34
CA ASN A 144 8.17 -7.27 -2.35
C ASN A 144 8.44 -7.93 -3.71
N VAL A 145 7.52 -7.67 -4.64
CA VAL A 145 7.65 -8.09 -6.05
C VAL A 145 8.89 -7.48 -6.69
N PRO A 146 9.48 -8.13 -7.73
CA PRO A 146 10.55 -7.54 -8.52
C PRO A 146 10.19 -6.13 -9.00
N SER A 147 11.08 -5.18 -8.75
CA SER A 147 10.88 -3.75 -8.97
C SER A 147 11.90 -3.21 -9.95
N PHE A 148 11.51 -2.26 -10.79
CA PHE A 148 12.36 -1.75 -11.87
C PHE A 148 12.10 -0.28 -12.16
N ALA A 149 13.10 0.41 -12.74
CA ALA A 149 12.93 1.72 -13.35
C ALA A 149 12.48 1.55 -14.81
N LEU A 150 11.27 2.04 -15.14
CA LEU A 150 10.74 1.95 -16.49
C LEU A 150 11.26 3.09 -17.38
N ARG A 151 11.29 4.31 -16.85
CA ARG A 151 11.79 5.51 -17.55
C ARG A 151 12.64 6.33 -16.59
N ARG A 152 13.71 6.92 -17.11
CA ARG A 152 14.55 7.87 -16.37
C ARG A 152 14.60 9.19 -17.12
N ASP A 153 14.65 10.29 -16.37
CA ASP A 153 14.74 11.65 -16.91
C ASP A 153 13.63 11.99 -17.95
N ALA A 154 12.47 11.38 -17.78
CA ALA A 154 11.30 11.67 -18.60
C ALA A 154 10.74 13.07 -18.27
N ALA A 155 10.03 13.65 -19.22
CA ALA A 155 9.36 14.92 -19.07
C ALA A 155 7.93 14.85 -19.62
N VAL A 156 7.01 15.57 -18.97
CA VAL A 156 5.63 15.72 -19.43
C VAL A 156 5.17 17.16 -19.20
N ALA A 157 4.48 17.72 -20.19
CA ALA A 157 3.85 19.02 -20.05
C ALA A 157 2.59 18.90 -19.18
N VAL A 158 2.57 19.63 -18.06
CA VAL A 158 1.46 19.60 -17.09
C VAL A 158 0.80 20.96 -17.05
N PRO A 159 -0.51 21.07 -17.32
CA PRO A 159 -1.23 22.34 -17.25
C PRO A 159 -1.06 23.02 -15.88
N GLY A 160 -0.60 24.26 -15.89
CA GLY A 160 -0.38 25.05 -14.67
C GLY A 160 0.94 24.78 -13.93
N LEU A 161 1.71 23.73 -14.32
CA LEU A 161 3.01 23.42 -13.74
C LEU A 161 4.17 23.51 -14.76
N GLY A 162 3.87 23.58 -16.07
CA GLY A 162 4.90 23.54 -17.12
C GLY A 162 5.46 22.15 -17.37
N ASP A 163 6.72 22.07 -17.82
CA ASP A 163 7.40 20.81 -18.09
C ASP A 163 7.90 20.19 -16.78
N VAL A 164 7.29 19.09 -16.37
CA VAL A 164 7.66 18.33 -15.17
C VAL A 164 8.59 17.19 -15.55
N ARG A 165 9.81 17.20 -14.98
CA ARG A 165 10.76 16.09 -15.09
C ARG A 165 10.50 15.05 -14.00
N TYR A 166 10.54 13.77 -14.37
CA TYR A 166 10.28 12.66 -13.46
C TYR A 166 10.99 11.38 -13.89
N ASP A 167 11.21 10.50 -12.95
CA ASP A 167 11.48 9.09 -13.22
C ASP A 167 10.20 8.29 -13.04
N LEU A 168 10.04 7.22 -13.81
CA LEU A 168 8.93 6.30 -13.67
C LEU A 168 9.45 4.93 -13.25
N ALA A 169 9.04 4.46 -12.09
CA ALA A 169 9.46 3.19 -11.55
C ALA A 169 8.27 2.34 -11.08
N TYR A 170 8.46 1.04 -11.06
CA TYR A 170 7.50 0.04 -10.60
C TYR A 170 8.01 -0.64 -9.32
N GLY A 171 7.12 -0.76 -8.34
CA GLY A 171 7.39 -1.46 -7.07
C GLY A 171 6.15 -2.22 -6.56
N GLY A 172 5.30 -2.69 -7.47
CA GLY A 172 3.96 -3.23 -7.23
C GLY A 172 2.86 -2.31 -7.77
N ASN A 173 3.18 -1.05 -7.98
CA ASN A 173 2.43 -0.04 -8.74
C ASN A 173 3.43 0.85 -9.47
N PHE A 174 2.96 1.62 -10.45
CA PHE A 174 3.79 2.65 -11.11
C PHE A 174 3.80 3.94 -10.30
N TYR A 175 5.00 4.49 -10.14
CA TYR A 175 5.28 5.74 -9.41
C TYR A 175 6.02 6.72 -10.31
N ALA A 176 5.44 7.91 -10.51
CA ALA A 176 6.21 9.04 -10.98
C ALA A 176 6.98 9.63 -9.78
N ILE A 177 8.30 9.71 -9.88
CA ILE A 177 9.19 10.17 -8.82
C ILE A 177 9.78 11.51 -9.26
N THR A 178 9.48 12.58 -8.52
CA THR A 178 9.94 13.94 -8.82
C THR A 178 10.19 14.74 -7.54
N GLY A 179 10.93 15.84 -7.62
CA GLY A 179 11.14 16.74 -6.49
C GLY A 179 10.00 17.76 -6.32
N LEU A 180 9.75 18.20 -5.09
CA LEU A 180 8.86 19.34 -4.82
C LEU A 180 9.49 20.69 -5.18
N GLU A 181 10.81 20.83 -4.99
CA GLU A 181 11.54 22.08 -5.19
C GLU A 181 11.41 22.61 -6.64
N PRO A 182 11.59 21.80 -7.70
CA PRO A 182 11.39 22.25 -9.08
C PRO A 182 9.97 22.72 -9.40
N LEU A 183 8.98 22.33 -8.59
CA LEU A 183 7.58 22.73 -8.72
C LEU A 183 7.23 23.95 -7.88
N GLY A 184 8.18 24.51 -7.13
CA GLY A 184 7.97 25.61 -6.21
C GLY A 184 7.07 25.26 -5.03
N LEU A 185 6.93 23.95 -4.69
CA LEU A 185 6.09 23.47 -3.62
C LEU A 185 6.94 23.15 -2.37
N PRO A 186 6.56 23.68 -1.18
CA PRO A 186 7.25 23.32 0.04
C PRO A 186 6.84 21.94 0.55
N PHE A 187 7.76 21.25 1.23
CA PHE A 187 7.46 20.03 1.98
C PHE A 187 6.80 20.40 3.32
N ASP A 188 5.55 20.82 3.25
CA ASP A 188 4.77 21.35 4.38
C ASP A 188 3.35 20.76 4.37
N ARG A 189 2.92 20.22 5.51
CA ARG A 189 1.56 19.65 5.68
C ARG A 189 0.45 20.68 5.49
N ALA A 190 0.70 21.95 5.79
CA ALA A 190 -0.26 23.04 5.53
C ALA A 190 -0.52 23.23 4.03
N ARG A 191 0.38 22.79 3.17
CA ARG A 191 0.26 22.86 1.70
C ARG A 191 -0.12 21.52 1.06
N LYS A 192 -0.64 20.58 1.84
CA LYS A 192 -1.00 19.23 1.37
C LYS A 192 -1.92 19.24 0.15
N ASP A 193 -2.90 20.16 0.12
CA ASP A 193 -3.87 20.20 -0.97
C ASP A 193 -3.26 20.70 -2.29
N ASP A 194 -2.25 21.57 -2.23
CA ASP A 194 -1.49 22.00 -3.40
C ASP A 194 -0.65 20.84 -3.95
N ILE A 195 -0.01 20.07 -3.06
CA ILE A 195 0.79 18.90 -3.44
C ILE A 195 -0.11 17.80 -4.04
N ILE A 196 -1.29 17.56 -3.48
CA ILE A 196 -2.27 16.60 -4.05
C ILE A 196 -2.71 17.07 -5.45
N ARG A 197 -3.07 18.34 -5.62
CA ARG A 197 -3.48 18.87 -6.93
C ARG A 197 -2.38 18.72 -7.96
N ALA A 198 -1.14 19.03 -7.61
CA ALA A 198 0.01 18.83 -8.48
C ALA A 198 0.18 17.34 -8.84
N GLY A 199 0.06 16.44 -7.87
CA GLY A 199 0.13 14.98 -8.08
C GLY A 199 -0.93 14.48 -9.04
N LEU A 200 -2.18 14.88 -8.87
CA LEU A 200 -3.28 14.51 -9.76
C LEU A 200 -3.07 15.02 -11.18
N ALA A 201 -2.60 16.27 -11.34
CA ALA A 201 -2.31 16.86 -12.64
C ALA A 201 -1.16 16.11 -13.35
N ILE A 202 -0.11 15.74 -12.63
CA ILE A 202 1.03 14.95 -13.17
C ILE A 202 0.56 13.55 -13.59
N MET A 203 -0.22 12.86 -12.75
CA MET A 203 -0.78 11.54 -13.09
C MET A 203 -1.65 11.59 -14.35
N ALA A 204 -2.53 12.59 -14.45
CA ALA A 204 -3.38 12.78 -15.62
C ALA A 204 -2.55 13.01 -16.89
N ALA A 205 -1.57 13.91 -16.85
CA ALA A 205 -0.72 14.24 -17.97
C ALA A 205 0.13 13.02 -18.44
N ILE A 206 0.68 12.24 -17.51
CA ILE A 206 1.43 11.02 -17.84
C ILE A 206 0.51 9.99 -18.53
N ASN A 207 -0.68 9.78 -17.96
CA ASN A 207 -1.62 8.79 -18.49
C ASN A 207 -2.24 9.21 -19.84
N GLU A 208 -2.33 10.48 -20.12
CA GLU A 208 -2.77 11.01 -21.42
C GLU A 208 -1.67 10.90 -22.48
N ALA A 209 -0.44 11.26 -22.10
CA ALA A 209 0.68 11.31 -23.06
C ALA A 209 1.21 9.91 -23.43
N ASP A 210 1.51 9.09 -22.41
CA ASP A 210 2.11 7.75 -22.58
C ASP A 210 1.93 6.93 -21.29
N PRO A 211 0.75 6.29 -21.10
CA PRO A 211 0.48 5.51 -19.90
C PRO A 211 1.46 4.35 -19.76
N PRO A 212 2.05 4.15 -18.55
CA PRO A 212 2.93 3.01 -18.33
C PRO A 212 2.17 1.69 -18.43
N VAL A 213 2.84 0.68 -19.00
CA VAL A 213 2.35 -0.70 -19.05
C VAL A 213 3.44 -1.62 -18.52
N HIS A 214 3.06 -2.57 -17.67
CA HIS A 214 4.00 -3.53 -17.10
C HIS A 214 4.47 -4.51 -18.19
N PRO A 215 5.80 -4.73 -18.37
CA PRO A 215 6.33 -5.47 -19.51
C PRO A 215 5.95 -6.94 -19.55
N ALA A 216 5.64 -7.55 -18.40
CA ALA A 216 5.24 -8.97 -18.31
C ALA A 216 3.73 -9.16 -18.04
N ASP A 217 2.97 -8.08 -17.75
CA ASP A 217 1.53 -8.15 -17.50
C ASP A 217 0.82 -6.88 -18.02
N PRO A 218 0.26 -6.91 -19.24
CA PRO A 218 -0.38 -5.75 -19.84
C PRO A 218 -1.66 -5.28 -19.14
N LEU A 219 -2.18 -6.04 -18.17
CA LEU A 219 -3.33 -5.60 -17.34
C LEU A 219 -2.90 -4.60 -16.25
N ILE A 220 -1.60 -4.56 -15.92
CA ILE A 220 -1.04 -3.57 -14.99
C ILE A 220 -0.63 -2.34 -15.79
N THR A 221 -1.45 -1.31 -15.76
CA THR A 221 -1.26 -0.10 -16.56
C THR A 221 -1.64 1.16 -15.78
N GLY A 222 -1.10 2.29 -16.23
CA GLY A 222 -1.39 3.63 -15.74
C GLY A 222 -0.59 4.02 -14.49
N CYS A 223 -0.31 5.31 -14.39
CA CYS A 223 0.33 5.93 -13.24
C CYS A 223 -0.74 6.49 -12.30
N LYS A 224 -0.83 5.95 -11.08
CA LYS A 224 -1.80 6.38 -10.04
C LYS A 224 -1.13 6.94 -8.79
N HIS A 225 0.20 7.11 -8.82
CA HIS A 225 0.98 7.54 -7.67
C HIS A 225 2.07 8.53 -8.11
N VAL A 226 2.23 9.61 -7.34
CA VAL A 226 3.39 10.51 -7.46
C VAL A 226 4.11 10.54 -6.13
N GLN A 227 5.38 10.17 -6.16
CA GLN A 227 6.29 10.28 -5.03
C GLN A 227 7.06 11.60 -5.14
N PHE A 228 6.62 12.59 -4.39
CA PHE A 228 7.31 13.86 -4.30
C PHE A 228 8.45 13.80 -3.29
N LEU A 229 9.66 13.97 -3.76
CA LEU A 229 10.84 13.99 -2.90
C LEU A 229 10.99 15.35 -2.22
N ALA A 230 11.20 15.33 -0.91
CA ALA A 230 11.54 16.54 -0.16
C ALA A 230 12.96 17.01 -0.48
N PRO A 231 13.25 18.32 -0.34
CA PRO A 231 14.62 18.84 -0.39
C PRO A 231 15.54 18.10 0.59
N GLY A 232 16.78 17.85 0.19
CA GLY A 232 17.79 17.13 0.99
C GLY A 232 17.62 15.60 1.02
N SER A 233 16.69 15.02 0.23
CA SER A 233 16.63 13.57 0.04
C SER A 233 17.90 13.04 -0.63
N THR A 234 18.40 11.91 -0.12
CA THR A 234 19.62 11.24 -0.60
C THR A 234 19.34 9.82 -1.04
N ALA A 235 20.35 9.15 -1.62
CA ALA A 235 20.27 7.73 -1.97
C ALA A 235 20.18 6.78 -0.76
N ARG A 236 20.48 7.25 0.45
CA ARG A 236 20.39 6.48 1.69
C ARG A 236 19.20 6.86 2.54
N HIS A 237 18.68 8.06 2.37
CA HIS A 237 17.53 8.57 3.12
C HIS A 237 16.70 9.47 2.22
N SER A 238 15.57 9.00 1.78
CA SER A 238 14.59 9.81 1.08
C SER A 238 13.45 10.20 2.02
N ARG A 239 12.97 11.43 1.85
CA ARG A 239 11.74 11.93 2.48
C ARG A 239 10.76 12.25 1.39
N ASN A 240 9.51 11.82 1.55
CA ASN A 240 8.54 11.97 0.48
C ASN A 240 7.13 12.34 0.95
N ALA A 241 6.39 12.99 0.06
CA ALA A 241 4.95 13.12 0.12
C ALA A 241 4.35 12.26 -1.01
N MET A 242 3.62 11.21 -0.65
CA MET A 242 3.05 10.25 -1.59
C MET A 242 1.62 10.62 -1.93
N ALA A 243 1.42 11.28 -3.07
CA ALA A 243 0.09 11.56 -3.59
C ALA A 243 -0.46 10.38 -4.37
N ILE A 244 -1.70 9.99 -4.08
CA ILE A 244 -2.37 8.81 -4.62
C ILE A 244 -3.71 9.22 -5.24
N HIS A 245 -4.03 8.66 -6.42
CA HIS A 245 -5.35 8.81 -7.04
C HIS A 245 -6.44 8.11 -6.16
N PRO A 246 -7.63 8.70 -5.95
CA PRO A 246 -8.17 9.91 -6.58
C PRO A 246 -7.87 11.25 -5.87
N GLY A 247 -7.04 11.29 -4.83
CA GLY A 247 -6.67 12.56 -4.21
C GLY A 247 -6.43 12.46 -2.69
N TRP A 248 -5.60 11.53 -2.25
CA TRP A 248 -5.19 11.39 -0.85
C TRP A 248 -3.69 11.12 -0.71
N PHE A 249 -3.18 11.22 0.51
CA PHE A 249 -1.80 10.88 0.83
C PHE A 249 -1.69 9.54 1.53
N ASP A 250 -0.70 8.73 1.18
CA ASP A 250 -0.21 7.68 2.06
C ASP A 250 0.42 8.33 3.31
N ARG A 251 -0.06 7.94 4.49
CA ARG A 251 0.51 8.40 5.76
C ARG A 251 1.79 7.66 6.08
N SER A 252 1.88 6.40 5.66
CA SER A 252 3.12 5.61 5.77
C SER A 252 4.15 6.03 4.72
N PRO A 253 5.40 5.55 4.82
CA PRO A 253 6.39 5.74 3.75
C PRO A 253 6.02 5.10 2.42
N CYS A 254 4.96 4.27 2.35
CA CYS A 254 4.52 3.48 1.20
C CYS A 254 5.48 2.32 0.87
N GLY A 255 5.07 1.06 1.09
CA GLY A 255 5.95 -0.10 0.85
C GLY A 255 6.32 -0.29 -0.62
N THR A 256 5.31 -0.22 -1.51
CA THR A 256 5.51 -0.32 -2.96
C THR A 256 6.23 0.91 -3.53
N GLY A 257 5.96 2.12 -2.98
CA GLY A 257 6.69 3.34 -3.32
C GLY A 257 8.15 3.32 -2.86
N THR A 258 8.42 2.77 -1.67
CA THR A 258 9.80 2.54 -1.17
C THR A 258 10.54 1.60 -2.10
N SER A 259 9.91 0.53 -2.56
CA SER A 259 10.48 -0.44 -3.51
C SER A 259 10.77 0.19 -4.87
N ALA A 260 9.83 0.98 -5.40
CA ALA A 260 10.02 1.72 -6.65
C ALA A 260 11.18 2.73 -6.55
N ARG A 261 11.29 3.45 -5.40
CA ARG A 261 12.40 4.38 -5.16
C ARG A 261 13.75 3.66 -5.09
N MET A 262 13.84 2.54 -4.39
CA MET A 262 15.07 1.75 -4.34
C MET A 262 15.47 1.22 -5.72
N ALA A 263 14.51 0.74 -6.52
CA ALA A 263 14.77 0.29 -7.89
C ALA A 263 15.25 1.45 -8.78
N GLN A 264 14.65 2.62 -8.66
CA GLN A 264 15.05 3.83 -9.38
C GLN A 264 16.48 4.25 -9.00
N LEU A 265 16.82 4.28 -7.71
CA LEU A 265 18.18 4.59 -7.23
C LEU A 265 19.21 3.55 -7.70
N HIS A 266 18.85 2.27 -7.68
CA HIS A 266 19.71 1.20 -8.18
C HIS A 266 20.00 1.35 -9.69
N ALA A 267 18.96 1.63 -10.48
CA ALA A 267 19.11 1.86 -11.91
C ALA A 267 19.95 3.10 -12.25
N ARG A 268 20.07 4.05 -11.31
CA ARG A 268 21.00 5.20 -11.40
C ARG A 268 22.41 4.89 -10.87
N GLY A 269 22.65 3.69 -10.34
CA GLY A 269 23.91 3.31 -9.72
C GLY A 269 24.16 3.92 -8.32
N GLU A 270 23.11 4.49 -7.71
CA GLU A 270 23.20 5.22 -6.45
C GLU A 270 22.94 4.35 -5.22
N LEU A 271 22.20 3.23 -5.35
CA LEU A 271 21.90 2.29 -4.28
C LEU A 271 22.36 0.88 -4.64
N PRO A 272 23.50 0.40 -4.10
CA PRO A 272 23.96 -0.97 -4.27
C PRO A 272 23.06 -2.00 -3.57
N LEU A 273 23.13 -3.27 -4.01
CA LEU A 273 22.50 -4.38 -3.28
C LEU A 273 23.00 -4.43 -1.82
N HIS A 274 22.17 -4.96 -0.95
CA HIS A 274 22.42 -5.17 0.48
C HIS A 274 22.75 -3.89 1.27
N THR A 275 22.44 -2.75 0.69
CA THR A 275 22.65 -1.44 1.31
C THR A 275 21.35 -0.97 1.96
N GLU A 276 21.42 -0.54 3.21
CA GLU A 276 20.28 0.01 3.92
C GLU A 276 19.83 1.34 3.30
N PHE A 277 18.51 1.46 3.16
CA PHE A 277 17.81 2.64 2.67
C PHE A 277 16.68 2.99 3.66
N VAL A 278 16.56 4.26 4.00
CA VAL A 278 15.46 4.77 4.81
C VAL A 278 14.53 5.59 3.94
N ASN A 279 13.24 5.28 3.99
CA ASN A 279 12.19 6.09 3.39
C ASN A 279 11.31 6.71 4.48
N GLU A 280 11.25 8.05 4.51
CA GLU A 280 10.48 8.80 5.50
C GLU A 280 9.22 9.38 4.86
N SER A 281 8.09 9.21 5.53
CA SER A 281 6.79 9.69 5.08
C SER A 281 6.60 11.19 5.29
N PHE A 282 5.52 11.73 4.71
CA PHE A 282 5.11 13.11 4.90
C PHE A 282 4.82 13.49 6.36
N ILE A 283 4.51 12.51 7.19
CA ILE A 283 4.29 12.72 8.64
C ILE A 283 5.50 12.38 9.51
N GLY A 284 6.63 11.97 8.91
CA GLY A 284 7.90 11.72 9.60
C GLY A 284 8.10 10.29 10.11
N THR A 285 7.23 9.35 9.73
CA THR A 285 7.41 7.92 10.03
C THR A 285 8.31 7.26 9.01
N ARG A 286 8.86 6.05 9.29
CA ARG A 286 9.93 5.47 8.49
C ARG A 286 9.71 4.01 8.18
N PHE A 287 10.05 3.64 6.94
CA PHE A 287 10.41 2.28 6.57
C PHE A 287 11.91 2.19 6.35
N THR A 288 12.49 1.07 6.74
CA THR A 288 13.83 0.69 6.30
C THR A 288 13.71 -0.31 5.17
N GLY A 289 14.60 -0.27 4.21
CA GLY A 289 14.60 -1.17 3.07
C GLY A 289 15.99 -1.55 2.61
N ARG A 290 16.07 -2.59 1.81
CA ARG A 290 17.28 -3.02 1.11
C ARG A 290 16.92 -3.82 -0.13
N LEU A 291 17.84 -3.87 -1.07
CA LEU A 291 17.74 -4.73 -2.25
C LEU A 291 18.47 -6.04 -1.97
N VAL A 292 17.77 -7.17 -2.02
CA VAL A 292 18.32 -8.47 -1.64
C VAL A 292 18.74 -9.35 -2.83
N GLY A 293 18.47 -8.89 -4.05
CA GLY A 293 18.86 -9.58 -5.26
C GLY A 293 18.45 -8.84 -6.51
N THR A 294 18.78 -9.42 -7.65
CA THR A 294 18.38 -8.97 -8.99
C THR A 294 17.35 -9.94 -9.59
N ALA A 295 16.58 -9.44 -10.53
CA ALA A 295 15.59 -10.20 -11.31
C ALA A 295 15.53 -9.66 -12.74
N ASP A 296 14.76 -10.31 -13.58
CA ASP A 296 14.35 -9.82 -14.90
C ASP A 296 12.82 -9.79 -14.95
N VAL A 297 12.27 -8.73 -15.50
CA VAL A 297 10.82 -8.58 -15.69
C VAL A 297 10.57 -8.17 -17.14
N GLY A 298 10.17 -9.15 -17.96
CA GLY A 298 9.88 -8.91 -19.37
C GLY A 298 11.07 -8.35 -20.17
N GLY A 299 12.30 -8.76 -19.82
CA GLY A 299 13.54 -8.27 -20.42
C GLY A 299 14.09 -6.97 -19.83
N LEU A 300 13.45 -6.42 -18.80
CA LEU A 300 13.97 -5.26 -18.08
C LEU A 300 14.75 -5.72 -16.83
N PRO A 301 15.96 -5.14 -16.59
CA PRO A 301 16.67 -5.36 -15.34
C PRO A 301 15.82 -4.90 -14.14
N ALA A 302 15.64 -5.78 -13.19
CA ALA A 302 14.86 -5.56 -11.99
C ALA A 302 15.65 -5.95 -10.74
N VAL A 303 15.18 -5.50 -9.58
CA VAL A 303 15.72 -5.82 -8.27
C VAL A 303 14.65 -6.40 -7.37
N VAL A 304 15.03 -7.14 -6.35
CA VAL A 304 14.14 -7.71 -5.34
C VAL A 304 14.26 -6.88 -4.05
N PRO A 305 13.31 -6.00 -3.75
CA PRO A 305 13.33 -5.22 -2.53
C PRO A 305 12.76 -5.96 -1.34
N GLU A 306 13.34 -5.72 -0.18
CA GLU A 306 12.71 -5.96 1.12
C GLU A 306 12.50 -4.61 1.82
N PHE A 307 11.41 -4.47 2.57
CA PHE A 307 11.21 -3.32 3.44
C PHE A 307 10.60 -3.77 4.78
N THR A 308 10.95 -3.03 5.82
CA THR A 308 10.54 -3.28 7.20
C THR A 308 9.82 -2.05 7.75
N GLY A 309 8.70 -2.27 8.38
CA GLY A 309 7.92 -1.26 9.08
C GLY A 309 7.28 -1.83 10.34
N ARG A 310 6.63 -0.96 11.10
CA ARG A 310 5.92 -1.33 12.33
C ARG A 310 4.46 -0.96 12.25
N ALA A 311 3.61 -1.79 12.86
CA ALA A 311 2.21 -1.45 13.12
C ALA A 311 1.92 -1.46 14.61
N TRP A 312 0.87 -0.75 14.98
CA TRP A 312 0.34 -0.70 16.34
C TRP A 312 -1.17 -0.90 16.30
N ILE A 313 -1.67 -1.79 17.14
CA ILE A 313 -3.12 -1.97 17.34
C ILE A 313 -3.65 -0.72 18.05
N THR A 314 -4.73 -0.16 17.53
CA THR A 314 -5.39 1.04 18.07
C THR A 314 -6.69 0.73 18.79
N GLY A 315 -7.30 -0.43 18.49
CA GLY A 315 -8.51 -0.85 19.17
C GLY A 315 -9.18 -2.05 18.51
N THR A 316 -10.23 -2.52 19.16
CA THR A 316 -11.14 -3.53 18.64
C THR A 316 -12.53 -2.93 18.50
N ALA A 317 -13.26 -3.31 17.45
CA ALA A 317 -14.58 -2.76 17.18
C ALA A 317 -15.55 -3.83 16.68
N THR A 318 -16.84 -3.59 16.92
CA THR A 318 -17.93 -4.29 16.26
C THR A 318 -18.78 -3.27 15.53
N TYR A 319 -18.75 -3.33 14.21
CA TYR A 319 -19.54 -2.46 13.34
C TYR A 319 -20.92 -3.07 13.12
N LEU A 320 -21.95 -2.28 13.37
CA LEU A 320 -23.34 -2.69 13.29
C LEU A 320 -24.05 -1.91 12.18
N LEU A 321 -24.90 -2.59 11.43
CA LEU A 321 -25.81 -1.97 10.47
C LEU A 321 -27.22 -2.04 10.99
N ASP A 322 -27.81 -0.90 11.38
CA ASP A 322 -29.23 -0.76 11.65
C ASP A 322 -29.98 -0.71 10.31
N PRO A 323 -31.10 -1.45 10.15
CA PRO A 323 -31.86 -1.44 8.92
C PRO A 323 -32.51 -0.08 8.59
N THR A 324 -32.55 0.84 9.54
CA THR A 324 -33.08 2.21 9.36
C THR A 324 -32.00 3.26 9.15
N ASP A 325 -30.70 2.86 9.13
CA ASP A 325 -29.59 3.77 8.86
C ASP A 325 -29.73 4.37 7.44
N PRO A 326 -29.82 5.70 7.29
CA PRO A 326 -29.93 6.34 5.99
C PRO A 326 -28.67 6.19 5.14
N PHE A 327 -27.54 5.79 5.75
CA PHE A 327 -26.24 5.58 5.08
C PHE A 327 -25.72 4.14 5.27
N PRO A 328 -26.46 3.13 4.75
CA PRO A 328 -26.13 1.71 4.99
C PRO A 328 -24.78 1.30 4.41
N GLU A 329 -24.29 2.01 3.39
CA GLU A 329 -23.00 1.78 2.74
C GLU A 329 -22.00 2.93 3.00
N GLY A 330 -22.36 3.89 3.87
CA GLY A 330 -21.54 5.07 4.09
C GLY A 330 -21.71 6.16 3.02
N PHE A 331 -20.90 7.21 3.12
CA PHE A 331 -20.86 8.34 2.20
C PHE A 331 -19.44 8.93 2.12
N VAL A 332 -19.19 9.71 1.09
CA VAL A 332 -17.95 10.49 0.90
C VAL A 332 -18.35 11.95 0.71
N LEU A 333 -17.68 12.86 1.44
CA LEU A 333 -17.83 14.32 1.31
C LEU A 333 -16.66 14.92 0.54
#